data_effab84ad6ca75e6839a4bc04acafc11
#
_entry.id   effab84ad6ca75e6839a4bc04acafc11
#
_cell.length_a   1.000
_cell.length_b   1.000
_cell.length_c   1.000
_cell.angle_alpha   90.00
_cell.angle_beta   90.00
_cell.angle_gamma   90.00
#
_symmetry.space_group_name_H-M   'P 1'
#
loop_
_entity.id
_entity.type
_entity.pdbx_description
1 polymer ?
#
loop_
_entity_poly.entity_id
_entity_poly.type
_entity_poly.pdbx_seq_one_letter_code
_entity_poly.pdbx_strand_id
1 'polypeptide(L)'
;KARGHKIALDDFLYYEEAAPLLPLADVIKLDMLALSETELMDMLACFKAFDVTLLAEKVESQKMLDHCKTLGFTLFQGNFLSRPEPITGKKISANKMVVLELLNQLQDPDSNLRDLEHLVAQDPVLGFKTIKLVNSAFYRPRYEIESLGHAMTYLGLDAMRSLASLLAISGMSDKPNALRTYAVEKAKLCELLGEKVSFDQSAVYYSVGLLSTMDAYFDQPLPMLLESLMLRADIKGEKKKK
;
A
#
# COMPACT_ATOMS: atom_id res chain seq x y z
N LYS A 1 7.65 -29.05 -13.37
CA LYS A 1 6.22 -29.36 -13.17
C LYS A 1 5.97 -30.59 -12.29
N ALA A 2 6.72 -31.69 -12.45
CA ALA A 2 6.50 -32.94 -11.66
C ALA A 2 6.60 -32.76 -10.12
N ARG A 3 7.22 -31.68 -9.64
CA ARG A 3 7.34 -31.34 -8.20
C ARG A 3 6.39 -30.20 -7.76
N GLY A 4 5.37 -29.87 -8.56
CA GLY A 4 4.40 -28.81 -8.23
C GLY A 4 4.90 -27.38 -8.47
N HIS A 5 6.08 -27.16 -9.05
CA HIS A 5 6.58 -25.82 -9.38
C HIS A 5 5.89 -25.27 -10.63
N LYS A 6 5.56 -23.97 -10.60
CA LYS A 6 5.12 -23.22 -11.77
C LYS A 6 6.33 -22.59 -12.47
N ILE A 7 6.29 -22.56 -13.78
CA ILE A 7 7.34 -21.98 -14.63
C ILE A 7 6.82 -20.66 -15.19
N ALA A 8 7.52 -19.57 -14.91
CA ALA A 8 7.28 -18.27 -15.53
C ALA A 8 8.41 -17.94 -16.51
N LEU A 9 8.05 -17.52 -17.72
CA LEU A 9 8.99 -16.95 -18.69
C LEU A 9 9.00 -15.44 -18.50
N ASP A 10 10.16 -14.91 -18.14
CA ASP A 10 10.37 -13.51 -17.84
C ASP A 10 10.95 -12.76 -19.03
N ASP A 11 10.55 -11.50 -19.27
CA ASP A 11 10.95 -10.67 -20.42
C ASP A 11 10.84 -11.43 -21.75
N PHE A 12 9.75 -12.22 -21.90
CA PHE A 12 9.63 -13.14 -22.99
C PHE A 12 9.32 -12.42 -24.31
N LEU A 13 10.22 -12.59 -25.27
CA LEU A 13 10.00 -12.24 -26.69
C LEU A 13 9.80 -13.53 -27.49
N TYR A 14 8.73 -13.56 -28.28
CA TYR A 14 8.48 -14.73 -29.14
C TYR A 14 9.43 -14.72 -30.34
N TYR A 15 10.13 -15.83 -30.52
CA TYR A 15 10.89 -16.18 -31.69
C TYR A 15 10.80 -17.71 -31.90
N GLU A 16 11.04 -18.18 -33.12
CA GLU A 16 10.74 -19.56 -33.51
C GLU A 16 11.44 -20.61 -32.64
N GLU A 17 12.68 -20.32 -32.22
CA GLU A 17 13.47 -21.19 -31.35
C GLU A 17 12.96 -21.23 -29.91
N ALA A 18 12.21 -20.23 -29.48
CA ALA A 18 11.58 -20.20 -28.15
C ALA A 18 10.23 -20.93 -28.09
N ALA A 19 9.62 -21.24 -29.23
CA ALA A 19 8.34 -21.92 -29.28
C ALA A 19 8.26 -23.22 -28.44
N PRO A 20 9.32 -24.08 -28.33
CA PRO A 20 9.29 -25.27 -27.48
C PRO A 20 9.15 -24.98 -25.98
N LEU A 21 9.39 -23.75 -25.51
CA LEU A 21 9.25 -23.36 -24.10
C LEU A 21 7.78 -23.09 -23.74
N LEU A 22 6.95 -22.66 -24.69
CA LEU A 22 5.56 -22.27 -24.44
C LEU A 22 4.71 -23.38 -23.79
N PRO A 23 4.75 -24.66 -24.25
CA PRO A 23 4.01 -25.74 -23.59
C PRO A 23 4.47 -26.03 -22.16
N LEU A 24 5.65 -25.58 -21.79
CA LEU A 24 6.22 -25.75 -20.45
C LEU A 24 5.88 -24.59 -19.51
N ALA A 25 5.52 -23.44 -20.04
CA ALA A 25 5.20 -22.25 -19.26
C ALA A 25 3.84 -22.40 -18.54
N ASP A 26 3.74 -21.82 -17.38
CA ASP A 26 2.47 -21.58 -16.66
C ASP A 26 2.13 -20.08 -16.70
N VAL A 27 3.16 -19.22 -16.73
CA VAL A 27 3.02 -17.75 -16.79
C VAL A 27 3.98 -17.21 -17.85
N ILE A 28 3.51 -16.27 -18.66
CA ILE A 28 4.33 -15.46 -19.56
C ILE A 28 4.25 -14.02 -19.13
N LYS A 29 5.42 -13.40 -18.88
CA LYS A 29 5.57 -12.02 -18.46
C LYS A 29 6.00 -11.17 -19.66
N LEU A 30 5.25 -10.10 -19.93
CA LEU A 30 5.50 -9.19 -21.05
C LEU A 30 5.73 -7.77 -20.54
N ASP A 31 6.85 -7.17 -20.97
CA ASP A 31 7.17 -5.78 -20.68
C ASP A 31 6.34 -4.83 -21.56
N MET A 32 5.38 -4.14 -20.94
CA MET A 32 4.46 -3.24 -21.64
C MET A 32 5.11 -1.94 -22.13
N LEU A 33 6.32 -1.64 -21.70
CA LEU A 33 7.07 -0.45 -22.18
C LEU A 33 8.02 -0.81 -23.33
N ALA A 34 8.43 -2.06 -23.44
CA ALA A 34 9.39 -2.52 -24.44
C ALA A 34 8.72 -2.90 -25.77
N LEU A 35 7.42 -3.23 -25.76
CA LEU A 35 6.70 -3.73 -26.93
C LEU A 35 5.86 -2.63 -27.60
N SER A 36 5.90 -2.57 -28.91
CA SER A 36 4.91 -1.82 -29.69
C SER A 36 3.56 -2.56 -29.67
N GLU A 37 2.48 -1.83 -29.96
CA GLU A 37 1.12 -2.40 -30.03
C GLU A 37 1.04 -3.56 -31.03
N THR A 38 1.72 -3.44 -32.16
CA THR A 38 1.73 -4.47 -33.21
C THR A 38 2.43 -5.74 -32.74
N GLU A 39 3.63 -5.61 -32.16
CA GLU A 39 4.38 -6.74 -31.61
C GLU A 39 3.60 -7.45 -30.49
N LEU A 40 2.96 -6.65 -29.62
CA LEU A 40 2.12 -7.20 -28.55
C LEU A 40 0.97 -8.02 -29.10
N MET A 41 0.25 -7.51 -30.11
CA MET A 41 -0.89 -8.23 -30.71
C MET A 41 -0.46 -9.51 -31.40
N ASP A 42 0.68 -9.49 -32.11
CA ASP A 42 1.24 -10.67 -32.78
C ASP A 42 1.62 -11.74 -31.77
N MET A 43 2.27 -11.35 -30.68
CA MET A 43 2.64 -12.26 -29.59
C MET A 43 1.41 -12.86 -28.89
N LEU A 44 0.40 -12.02 -28.59
CA LEU A 44 -0.85 -12.50 -27.98
C LEU A 44 -1.59 -13.48 -28.88
N ALA A 45 -1.55 -13.29 -30.21
CA ALA A 45 -2.12 -14.25 -31.18
C ALA A 45 -1.41 -15.62 -31.11
N CYS A 46 -0.08 -15.64 -30.97
CA CYS A 46 0.70 -16.87 -30.80
C CYS A 46 0.36 -17.60 -29.49
N PHE A 47 0.14 -16.85 -28.39
CA PHE A 47 -0.13 -17.46 -27.09
C PHE A 47 -1.53 -18.06 -26.94
N LYS A 48 -2.49 -17.67 -27.78
CA LYS A 48 -3.87 -18.22 -27.74
C LYS A 48 -3.95 -19.74 -27.85
N ALA A 49 -2.95 -20.38 -28.46
CA ALA A 49 -2.90 -21.84 -28.63
C ALA A 49 -2.41 -22.56 -27.35
N PHE A 50 -1.98 -21.82 -26.31
CA PHE A 50 -1.37 -22.38 -25.11
C PHE A 50 -2.17 -22.01 -23.86
N ASP A 51 -2.23 -22.92 -22.90
CA ASP A 51 -2.85 -22.69 -21.59
C ASP A 51 -1.85 -21.98 -20.67
N VAL A 52 -1.68 -20.66 -20.87
CA VAL A 52 -0.73 -19.84 -20.13
C VAL A 52 -1.44 -18.64 -19.53
N THR A 53 -1.00 -18.25 -18.33
CA THR A 53 -1.44 -17.03 -17.69
C THR A 53 -0.56 -15.86 -18.15
N LEU A 54 -1.18 -14.78 -18.61
CA LEU A 54 -0.46 -13.58 -19.04
C LEU A 54 -0.28 -12.60 -17.88
N LEU A 55 0.95 -12.14 -17.69
CA LEU A 55 1.32 -11.10 -16.71
C LEU A 55 1.89 -9.89 -17.47
N ALA A 56 1.24 -8.74 -17.30
CA ALA A 56 1.75 -7.47 -17.82
C ALA A 56 2.73 -6.85 -16.82
N GLU A 57 3.96 -6.60 -17.24
CA GLU A 57 5.01 -5.93 -16.46
C GLU A 57 5.10 -4.44 -16.79
N LYS A 58 5.67 -3.68 -15.86
CA LYS A 58 5.89 -2.23 -15.97
C LYS A 58 4.63 -1.44 -16.27
N VAL A 59 3.50 -1.89 -15.73
CA VAL A 59 2.24 -1.14 -15.81
C VAL A 59 2.39 0.12 -14.96
N GLU A 60 2.39 1.29 -15.60
CA GLU A 60 2.70 2.57 -14.92
C GLU A 60 1.48 3.48 -14.70
N SER A 61 0.33 3.18 -15.31
CA SER A 61 -0.88 3.98 -15.20
C SER A 61 -2.15 3.14 -15.17
N GLN A 62 -3.24 3.71 -14.63
CA GLN A 62 -4.56 3.08 -14.65
C GLN A 62 -5.04 2.83 -16.08
N LYS A 63 -4.77 3.76 -17.00
CA LYS A 63 -5.13 3.62 -18.41
C LYS A 63 -4.45 2.42 -19.07
N MET A 64 -3.15 2.22 -18.78
CA MET A 64 -2.41 1.05 -19.25
C MET A 64 -2.95 -0.25 -18.63
N LEU A 65 -3.27 -0.23 -17.33
CA LEU A 65 -3.89 -1.37 -16.65
C LEU A 65 -5.21 -1.80 -17.33
N ASP A 66 -6.09 -0.83 -17.59
CA ASP A 66 -7.39 -1.10 -18.21
C ASP A 66 -7.22 -1.60 -19.64
N HIS A 67 -6.26 -1.07 -20.39
CA HIS A 67 -5.88 -1.59 -21.70
C HIS A 67 -5.40 -3.05 -21.63
N CYS A 68 -4.47 -3.37 -20.74
CA CYS A 68 -3.99 -4.75 -20.55
C CYS A 68 -5.12 -5.72 -20.19
N LYS A 69 -6.09 -5.29 -19.36
CA LYS A 69 -7.27 -6.11 -19.05
C LYS A 69 -8.08 -6.43 -20.30
N THR A 70 -8.27 -5.46 -21.20
CA THR A 70 -9.00 -5.70 -22.48
C THR A 70 -8.28 -6.67 -23.41
N LEU A 71 -6.95 -6.75 -23.29
CA LEU A 71 -6.10 -7.69 -24.04
C LEU A 71 -6.03 -9.10 -23.42
N GLY A 72 -6.68 -9.31 -22.24
CA GLY A 72 -6.76 -10.64 -21.61
C GLY A 72 -5.68 -10.91 -20.56
N PHE A 73 -4.88 -9.93 -20.17
CA PHE A 73 -3.98 -10.06 -19.02
C PHE A 73 -4.77 -10.19 -17.73
N THR A 74 -4.32 -11.09 -16.85
CA THR A 74 -4.94 -11.35 -15.55
C THR A 74 -4.03 -11.05 -14.39
N LEU A 75 -2.72 -10.97 -14.61
CA LEU A 75 -1.72 -10.58 -13.63
C LEU A 75 -1.04 -9.29 -14.08
N PHE A 76 -0.72 -8.42 -13.12
CA PHE A 76 -0.17 -7.10 -13.39
C PHE A 76 0.94 -6.78 -12.40
N GLN A 77 2.05 -6.26 -12.92
CA GLN A 77 3.20 -5.80 -12.15
C GLN A 77 3.60 -4.40 -12.62
N GLY A 78 3.77 -3.47 -11.69
CA GLY A 78 4.20 -2.11 -12.02
C GLY A 78 3.84 -1.09 -10.96
N ASN A 79 4.25 0.15 -11.19
CA ASN A 79 4.10 1.24 -10.24
C ASN A 79 2.73 1.94 -10.28
N PHE A 80 1.79 1.47 -11.11
CA PHE A 80 0.49 2.11 -11.29
C PHE A 80 -0.31 2.27 -9.98
N LEU A 81 -0.09 1.38 -8.99
CA LEU A 81 -0.76 1.45 -7.69
C LEU A 81 -0.14 2.50 -6.76
N SER A 82 1.16 2.76 -6.90
CA SER A 82 1.93 3.63 -6.02
C SER A 82 2.19 5.02 -6.60
N ARG A 83 1.82 5.26 -7.86
CA ARG A 83 1.89 6.60 -8.46
C ARG A 83 0.55 7.31 -8.31
N PRO A 84 0.54 8.53 -7.74
CA PRO A 84 -0.65 9.36 -7.80
C PRO A 84 -0.95 9.65 -9.26
N GLU A 85 -2.21 9.52 -9.68
CA GLU A 85 -2.66 10.16 -10.91
C GLU A 85 -3.11 11.58 -10.56
N PRO A 86 -2.26 12.59 -10.68
CA PRO A 86 -2.64 13.96 -10.37
C PRO A 86 -3.64 14.42 -11.43
N ILE A 87 -4.91 14.28 -11.14
CA ILE A 87 -5.97 14.86 -11.96
C ILE A 87 -5.97 16.35 -11.64
N THR A 88 -5.31 17.13 -12.48
CA THR A 88 -5.22 18.59 -12.39
C THR A 88 -6.63 19.16 -12.22
N GLY A 89 -6.90 19.84 -11.11
CA GLY A 89 -8.18 20.50 -10.83
C GLY A 89 -9.21 19.67 -10.03
N LYS A 90 -8.94 18.41 -9.69
CA LYS A 90 -9.86 17.63 -8.84
C LYS A 90 -9.64 17.99 -7.37
N LYS A 91 -10.64 18.61 -6.75
CA LYS A 91 -10.65 18.82 -5.30
C LYS A 91 -10.71 17.46 -4.59
N ILE A 92 -9.99 17.35 -3.48
CA ILE A 92 -10.08 16.17 -2.59
C ILE A 92 -11.56 15.98 -2.22
N SER A 93 -12.08 14.76 -2.35
CA SER A 93 -13.49 14.48 -1.99
C SER A 93 -13.71 14.71 -0.49
N ALA A 94 -14.95 15.03 -0.11
CA ALA A 94 -15.30 15.28 1.29
C ALA A 94 -14.89 14.12 2.22
N ASN A 95 -15.07 12.87 1.78
CA ASN A 95 -14.66 11.69 2.56
C ASN A 95 -13.13 11.62 2.74
N LYS A 96 -12.36 11.95 1.70
CA LYS A 96 -10.90 11.99 1.79
C LYS A 96 -10.43 13.15 2.70
N MET A 97 -11.13 14.28 2.68
CA MET A 97 -10.83 15.40 3.59
C MET A 97 -11.02 15.01 5.06
N VAL A 98 -12.08 14.27 5.38
CA VAL A 98 -12.31 13.77 6.76
C VAL A 98 -11.17 12.84 7.19
N VAL A 99 -10.73 11.93 6.32
CA VAL A 99 -9.60 11.04 6.63
C VAL A 99 -8.31 11.83 6.80
N LEU A 100 -8.07 12.85 5.97
CA LEU A 100 -6.88 13.70 6.08
C LEU A 100 -6.86 14.49 7.40
N GLU A 101 -8.01 15.04 7.80
CA GLU A 101 -8.17 15.74 9.09
C GLU A 101 -7.94 14.79 10.26
N LEU A 102 -8.49 13.58 10.22
CA LEU A 102 -8.25 12.56 11.23
C LEU A 102 -6.75 12.20 11.32
N LEU A 103 -6.08 12.00 10.17
CA LEU A 103 -4.64 11.73 10.14
C LEU A 103 -3.84 12.90 10.73
N ASN A 104 -4.25 14.14 10.45
CA ASN A 104 -3.63 15.33 11.01
C ASN A 104 -3.69 15.34 12.54
N GLN A 105 -4.88 15.11 13.09
CA GLN A 105 -5.09 15.04 14.54
C GLN A 105 -4.36 13.84 15.18
N LEU A 106 -4.33 12.68 14.53
CA LEU A 106 -3.59 11.50 15.00
C LEU A 106 -2.07 11.74 15.06
N GLN A 107 -1.54 12.53 14.15
CA GLN A 107 -0.09 12.81 14.07
C GLN A 107 0.34 14.06 14.83
N ASP A 108 -0.58 14.78 15.47
CA ASP A 108 -0.27 15.95 16.27
C ASP A 108 0.76 15.60 17.38
N PRO A 109 1.95 16.23 17.35
CA PRO A 109 3.01 15.93 18.31
C PRO A 109 2.65 16.31 19.76
N ASP A 110 1.75 17.27 19.95
CA ASP A 110 1.35 17.79 21.24
C ASP A 110 0.20 16.98 21.87
N SER A 111 -0.46 16.11 21.10
CA SER A 111 -1.52 15.26 21.62
C SER A 111 -1.00 14.17 22.56
N ASN A 112 -1.71 13.98 23.65
CA ASN A 112 -1.44 12.94 24.64
C ASN A 112 -2.35 11.70 24.43
N LEU A 113 -2.17 10.68 25.28
CA LEU A 113 -2.91 9.42 25.18
C LEU A 113 -4.43 9.59 25.29
N ARG A 114 -4.89 10.54 26.14
CA ARG A 114 -6.34 10.81 26.33
C ARG A 114 -6.94 11.52 25.14
N ASP A 115 -6.19 12.45 24.53
CA ASP A 115 -6.64 13.16 23.33
C ASP A 115 -6.84 12.16 22.18
N LEU A 116 -5.90 11.21 22.03
CA LEU A 116 -5.96 10.17 21.03
C LEU A 116 -7.11 9.18 21.29
N GLU A 117 -7.34 8.79 22.56
CA GLU A 117 -8.48 7.97 22.95
C GLU A 117 -9.80 8.62 22.56
N HIS A 118 -9.94 9.90 22.91
CA HIS A 118 -11.13 10.66 22.59
C HIS A 118 -11.36 10.77 21.07
N LEU A 119 -10.31 11.04 20.33
CA LEU A 119 -10.34 11.13 18.87
C LEU A 119 -10.78 9.81 18.22
N VAL A 120 -10.16 8.69 18.60
CA VAL A 120 -10.51 7.37 18.06
C VAL A 120 -11.92 6.93 18.48
N ALA A 121 -12.36 7.34 19.69
CA ALA A 121 -13.71 7.05 20.18
C ALA A 121 -14.83 7.80 19.45
N GLN A 122 -14.52 8.93 18.77
CA GLN A 122 -15.49 9.67 17.97
C GLN A 122 -15.95 8.87 16.74
N ASP A 123 -15.13 7.94 16.24
CA ASP A 123 -15.51 7.00 15.18
C ASP A 123 -15.70 5.59 15.79
N PRO A 124 -16.97 5.15 16.01
CA PRO A 124 -17.24 3.82 16.61
C PRO A 124 -16.67 2.66 15.78
N VAL A 125 -16.58 2.81 14.45
CA VAL A 125 -16.02 1.77 13.56
C VAL A 125 -14.51 1.70 13.74
N LEU A 126 -13.84 2.83 13.81
CA LEU A 126 -12.41 2.91 14.08
C LEU A 126 -12.08 2.35 15.48
N GLY A 127 -12.83 2.77 16.49
CA GLY A 127 -12.69 2.26 17.86
C GLY A 127 -12.85 0.76 17.96
N PHE A 128 -13.92 0.21 17.38
CA PHE A 128 -14.16 -1.25 17.36
C PHE A 128 -13.05 -2.02 16.63
N LYS A 129 -12.64 -1.54 15.46
CA LYS A 129 -11.55 -2.18 14.70
C LYS A 129 -10.24 -2.16 15.46
N THR A 130 -9.95 -1.07 16.17
CA THR A 130 -8.76 -0.93 17.01
C THR A 130 -8.74 -1.99 18.11
N ILE A 131 -9.80 -2.10 18.91
CA ILE A 131 -9.90 -3.12 19.98
C ILE A 131 -9.79 -4.53 19.41
N LYS A 132 -10.51 -4.81 18.31
CA LYS A 132 -10.47 -6.13 17.66
C LYS A 132 -9.07 -6.50 17.16
N LEU A 133 -8.33 -5.54 16.61
CA LEU A 133 -6.98 -5.79 16.11
C LEU A 133 -5.98 -5.99 17.24
N VAL A 134 -6.09 -5.23 18.33
CA VAL A 134 -5.23 -5.41 19.52
C VAL A 134 -5.45 -6.77 20.17
N ASN A 135 -6.67 -7.29 20.16
CA ASN A 135 -6.99 -8.65 20.64
C ASN A 135 -6.64 -9.77 19.65
N SER A 136 -6.11 -9.44 18.48
CA SER A 136 -5.75 -10.45 17.49
C SER A 136 -4.52 -11.28 17.89
N ALA A 137 -4.33 -12.41 17.21
CA ALA A 137 -3.16 -13.27 17.39
C ALA A 137 -1.81 -12.56 17.10
N PHE A 138 -1.83 -11.40 16.46
CA PHE A 138 -0.64 -10.59 16.20
C PHE A 138 -0.07 -9.95 17.47
N TYR A 139 -0.94 -9.30 18.28
CA TYR A 139 -0.53 -8.65 19.52
C TYR A 139 -0.50 -9.58 20.73
N ARG A 140 -1.35 -10.61 20.75
CA ARG A 140 -1.45 -11.65 21.81
C ARG A 140 -1.44 -11.09 23.24
N PRO A 141 -2.34 -10.18 23.60
CA PRO A 141 -2.40 -9.70 24.97
C PRO A 141 -2.70 -10.86 25.93
N ARG A 142 -2.16 -10.80 27.16
CA ARG A 142 -2.38 -11.85 28.18
C ARG A 142 -3.85 -11.94 28.61
N TYR A 143 -4.56 -10.83 28.56
CA TYR A 143 -5.96 -10.69 28.91
C TYR A 143 -6.66 -9.96 27.78
N GLU A 144 -7.95 -10.23 27.60
CA GLU A 144 -8.76 -9.54 26.60
C GLU A 144 -8.83 -8.03 26.92
N ILE A 145 -8.62 -7.23 25.88
CA ILE A 145 -8.66 -5.79 25.95
C ILE A 145 -10.07 -5.32 25.60
N GLU A 146 -10.77 -4.76 26.59
CA GLU A 146 -12.19 -4.42 26.49
C GLU A 146 -12.46 -2.94 26.16
N SER A 147 -11.43 -2.08 26.26
CA SER A 147 -11.59 -0.64 26.06
C SER A 147 -10.45 -0.02 25.26
N LEU A 148 -10.72 1.13 24.66
CA LEU A 148 -9.69 1.91 23.95
C LEU A 148 -8.58 2.37 24.90
N GLY A 149 -8.91 2.86 26.09
CA GLY A 149 -7.92 3.27 27.08
C GLY A 149 -6.99 2.12 27.48
N HIS A 150 -7.51 0.90 27.61
CA HIS A 150 -6.69 -0.29 27.86
C HIS A 150 -5.84 -0.64 26.65
N ALA A 151 -6.38 -0.55 25.42
CA ALA A 151 -5.63 -0.75 24.18
C ALA A 151 -4.47 0.24 24.06
N MET A 152 -4.71 1.50 24.36
CA MET A 152 -3.69 2.55 24.34
C MET A 152 -2.60 2.35 25.36
N THR A 153 -2.97 1.97 26.58
CA THR A 153 -1.99 1.66 27.64
C THR A 153 -1.12 0.46 27.26
N TYR A 154 -1.71 -0.52 26.58
CA TYR A 154 -1.00 -1.72 26.12
C TYR A 154 -0.05 -1.43 24.97
N LEU A 155 -0.46 -0.64 23.97
CA LEU A 155 0.31 -0.35 22.77
C LEU A 155 1.28 0.82 22.93
N GLY A 156 0.94 1.81 23.76
CA GLY A 156 1.61 3.11 23.81
C GLY A 156 1.17 4.07 22.69
N LEU A 157 1.60 5.32 22.82
CA LEU A 157 1.12 6.44 22.00
C LEU A 157 1.47 6.26 20.51
N ASP A 158 2.74 5.97 20.19
CA ASP A 158 3.22 5.92 18.81
C ASP A 158 2.66 4.72 18.04
N ALA A 159 2.57 3.55 18.69
CA ALA A 159 1.96 2.38 18.08
C ALA A 159 0.46 2.58 17.85
N MET A 160 -0.21 3.29 18.76
CA MET A 160 -1.63 3.61 18.61
C MET A 160 -1.88 4.60 17.48
N ARG A 161 -1.04 5.64 17.33
CA ARG A 161 -1.07 6.56 16.17
C ARG A 161 -0.93 5.82 14.86
N SER A 162 0.06 4.93 14.78
CA SER A 162 0.33 4.12 13.59
C SER A 162 -0.85 3.23 13.24
N LEU A 163 -1.43 2.55 14.23
CA LEU A 163 -2.56 1.65 14.05
C LEU A 163 -3.82 2.41 13.61
N ALA A 164 -4.16 3.50 14.30
CA ALA A 164 -5.33 4.31 13.96
C ALA A 164 -5.19 4.92 12.56
N SER A 165 -3.99 5.39 12.19
CA SER A 165 -3.70 5.91 10.84
C SER A 165 -3.88 4.83 9.77
N LEU A 166 -3.38 3.61 10.01
CA LEU A 166 -3.58 2.48 9.11
C LEU A 166 -5.07 2.18 8.91
N LEU A 167 -5.84 2.12 10.01
CA LEU A 167 -7.26 1.82 9.95
C LEU A 167 -8.06 2.92 9.24
N ALA A 168 -7.71 4.19 9.46
CA ALA A 168 -8.32 5.33 8.77
C ALA A 168 -8.08 5.24 7.25
N ILE A 169 -6.84 5.05 6.82
CA ILE A 169 -6.47 4.90 5.40
C ILE A 169 -7.13 3.65 4.79
N SER A 170 -7.13 2.53 5.51
CA SER A 170 -7.72 1.28 5.02
C SER A 170 -9.25 1.33 4.84
N GLY A 171 -9.90 2.30 5.48
CA GLY A 171 -11.33 2.58 5.30
C GLY A 171 -11.69 3.24 3.96
N MET A 172 -10.72 3.74 3.20
CA MET A 172 -10.94 4.34 1.90
C MET A 172 -11.30 3.27 0.87
N SER A 173 -12.57 3.23 0.47
CA SER A 173 -13.14 2.15 -0.37
C SER A 173 -12.84 2.30 -1.87
N ASP A 174 -12.43 3.48 -2.31
CA ASP A 174 -12.15 3.80 -3.71
C ASP A 174 -10.76 3.33 -4.19
N LYS A 175 -9.98 2.72 -3.30
CA LYS A 175 -8.62 2.27 -3.61
C LYS A 175 -8.52 0.74 -3.67
N PRO A 176 -7.70 0.19 -4.59
CA PRO A 176 -7.50 -1.25 -4.71
C PRO A 176 -6.92 -1.88 -3.44
N ASN A 177 -7.31 -3.13 -3.15
CA ASN A 177 -6.75 -3.87 -2.01
C ASN A 177 -5.21 -4.02 -2.10
N ALA A 178 -4.66 -4.11 -3.30
CA ALA A 178 -3.21 -4.20 -3.51
C ALA A 178 -2.46 -2.97 -2.98
N LEU A 179 -3.04 -1.76 -3.07
CA LEU A 179 -2.44 -0.56 -2.48
C LEU A 179 -2.38 -0.65 -0.94
N ARG A 180 -3.42 -1.25 -0.31
CA ARG A 180 -3.42 -1.48 1.15
C ARG A 180 -2.31 -2.43 1.56
N THR A 181 -2.17 -3.56 0.85
CA THR A 181 -1.08 -4.51 1.09
C THR A 181 0.28 -3.83 0.95
N TYR A 182 0.49 -3.08 -0.14
CA TYR A 182 1.73 -2.33 -0.37
C TYR A 182 2.04 -1.32 0.75
N ALA A 183 1.03 -0.58 1.22
CA ALA A 183 1.20 0.40 2.29
C ALA A 183 1.62 -0.26 3.62
N VAL A 184 0.99 -1.40 3.96
CA VAL A 184 1.32 -2.17 5.18
C VAL A 184 2.73 -2.77 5.08
N GLU A 185 3.08 -3.37 3.95
CA GLU A 185 4.41 -3.95 3.72
C GLU A 185 5.50 -2.88 3.81
N LYS A 186 5.28 -1.72 3.18
CA LYS A 186 6.21 -0.57 3.24
C LYS A 186 6.36 -0.04 4.66
N ALA A 187 5.24 0.12 5.39
CA ALA A 187 5.25 0.54 6.78
C ALA A 187 6.03 -0.46 7.66
N LYS A 188 5.77 -1.77 7.49
CA LYS A 188 6.47 -2.82 8.25
C LYS A 188 7.95 -2.91 7.90
N LEU A 189 8.31 -2.73 6.65
CA LEU A 189 9.71 -2.66 6.24
C LEU A 189 10.44 -1.50 6.93
N CYS A 190 9.84 -0.31 6.93
CA CYS A 190 10.40 0.86 7.62
C CYS A 190 10.55 0.60 9.12
N GLU A 191 9.56 -0.01 9.78
CA GLU A 191 9.62 -0.39 11.19
C GLU A 191 10.80 -1.32 11.46
N LEU A 192 10.94 -2.41 10.71
CA LEU A 192 12.02 -3.39 10.86
C LEU A 192 13.41 -2.79 10.62
N LEU A 193 13.54 -1.85 9.67
CA LEU A 193 14.76 -1.08 9.47
C LEU A 193 15.01 -0.12 10.64
N GLY A 194 13.95 0.52 11.13
CA GLY A 194 14.00 1.42 12.29
C GLY A 194 14.46 0.71 13.56
N GLU A 195 14.03 -0.53 13.80
CA GLU A 195 14.49 -1.36 14.92
C GLU A 195 16.01 -1.55 14.95
N LYS A 196 16.66 -1.57 13.77
CA LYS A 196 18.12 -1.67 13.66
C LYS A 196 18.84 -0.38 14.01
N VAL A 197 18.15 0.76 13.88
CA VAL A 197 18.72 2.09 14.15
C VAL A 197 18.36 2.56 15.55
N SER A 198 17.11 2.43 15.97
CA SER A 198 16.61 2.84 17.29
C SER A 198 15.34 2.06 17.60
N PHE A 199 15.44 1.07 18.48
CA PHE A 199 14.31 0.19 18.83
C PHE A 199 13.14 0.98 19.42
N ASP A 200 13.40 1.98 20.25
CA ASP A 200 12.37 2.79 20.92
C ASP A 200 11.53 3.65 19.96
N GLN A 201 11.98 3.82 18.71
CA GLN A 201 11.31 4.64 17.69
C GLN A 201 10.72 3.81 16.54
N SER A 202 10.67 2.50 16.66
CA SER A 202 10.20 1.62 15.57
C SER A 202 8.80 2.00 15.07
N ALA A 203 7.87 2.37 15.96
CA ALA A 203 6.53 2.81 15.59
C ALA A 203 6.52 4.13 14.79
N VAL A 204 7.48 5.03 15.02
CA VAL A 204 7.65 6.26 14.23
C VAL A 204 8.07 5.89 12.79
N TYR A 205 9.02 4.96 12.63
CA TYR A 205 9.41 4.49 11.31
C TYR A 205 8.27 3.79 10.58
N TYR A 206 7.40 3.05 11.30
CA TYR A 206 6.17 2.50 10.73
C TYR A 206 5.29 3.61 10.16
N SER A 207 5.04 4.68 10.94
CA SER A 207 4.25 5.84 10.49
C SER A 207 4.87 6.50 9.25
N VAL A 208 6.18 6.67 9.20
CA VAL A 208 6.89 7.19 8.01
C VAL A 208 6.61 6.33 6.78
N GLY A 209 6.75 5.01 6.90
CA GLY A 209 6.47 4.08 5.81
C GLY A 209 5.03 4.16 5.34
N LEU A 210 4.06 4.22 6.25
CA LEU A 210 2.64 4.32 5.96
C LEU A 210 2.29 5.64 5.28
N LEU A 211 2.70 6.76 5.85
CA LEU A 211 2.39 8.11 5.35
C LEU A 211 3.08 8.38 4.00
N SER A 212 4.19 7.71 3.70
CA SER A 212 4.85 7.82 2.39
C SER A 212 4.06 7.25 1.22
N THR A 213 2.91 6.62 1.46
CA THR A 213 1.98 6.12 0.44
C THR A 213 0.74 6.99 0.26
N MET A 214 0.64 8.10 0.99
CA MET A 214 -0.54 8.97 0.97
C MET A 214 -0.83 9.59 -0.39
N ASP A 215 0.20 9.88 -1.18
CA ASP A 215 0.05 10.38 -2.54
C ASP A 215 -0.84 9.50 -3.41
N ALA A 216 -0.65 8.17 -3.35
CA ALA A 216 -1.47 7.19 -4.06
C ALA A 216 -2.91 7.08 -3.50
N TYR A 217 -3.11 7.30 -2.20
CA TYR A 217 -4.43 7.28 -1.59
C TYR A 217 -5.26 8.54 -1.89
N PHE A 218 -4.61 9.69 -1.88
CA PHE A 218 -5.27 10.98 -2.03
C PHE A 218 -5.25 11.52 -3.47
N ASP A 219 -4.49 10.89 -4.38
CA ASP A 219 -4.25 11.35 -5.75
C ASP A 219 -3.69 12.78 -5.79
N GLN A 220 -2.79 13.08 -4.84
CA GLN A 220 -2.15 14.38 -4.68
C GLN A 220 -0.64 14.20 -4.43
N PRO A 221 0.21 15.14 -4.87
CA PRO A 221 1.64 15.07 -4.60
C PRO A 221 1.93 15.02 -3.09
N LEU A 222 2.79 14.09 -2.67
CA LEU A 222 3.15 13.90 -1.27
C LEU A 222 3.61 15.19 -0.56
N PRO A 223 4.43 16.07 -1.16
CA PRO A 223 4.82 17.32 -0.51
C PRO A 223 3.63 18.20 -0.10
N MET A 224 2.62 18.32 -0.95
CA MET A 224 1.41 19.11 -0.65
C MET A 224 0.62 18.51 0.52
N LEU A 225 0.53 17.18 0.59
CA LEU A 225 -0.14 16.50 1.69
C LEU A 225 0.62 16.67 3.01
N LEU A 226 1.95 16.55 2.98
CA LEU A 226 2.80 16.71 4.16
C LEU A 226 2.80 18.14 4.71
N GLU A 227 2.64 19.15 3.85
CA GLU A 227 2.48 20.54 4.29
C GLU A 227 1.18 20.76 5.07
N SER A 228 0.12 20.03 4.71
CA SER A 228 -1.18 20.11 5.38
C SER A 228 -1.26 19.34 6.70
N LEU A 229 -0.28 18.48 7.00
CA LEU A 229 -0.23 17.67 8.21
C LEU A 229 0.67 18.28 9.29
N MET A 230 0.20 18.29 10.54
CA MET A 230 0.98 18.66 11.71
C MET A 230 1.91 17.51 12.14
N LEU A 231 2.85 17.14 11.25
CA LEU A 231 3.76 16.04 11.52
C LEU A 231 4.93 16.47 12.40
N ARG A 232 5.40 15.55 13.23
CA ARG A 232 6.65 15.70 13.99
C ARG A 232 7.83 15.91 13.03
N ALA A 233 8.81 16.71 13.45
CA ALA A 233 9.99 17.04 12.63
C ALA A 233 10.80 15.80 12.21
N ASP A 234 10.85 14.76 13.04
CA ASP A 234 11.51 13.49 12.75
C ASP A 234 10.79 12.70 11.61
N ILE A 235 9.46 12.80 11.52
CA ILE A 235 8.67 12.21 10.43
C ILE A 235 8.84 13.00 9.12
N LYS A 236 8.90 14.33 9.18
CA LYS A 236 9.15 15.19 8.02
C LYS A 236 10.56 15.07 7.44
N GLY A 237 11.48 14.45 8.17
CA GLY A 237 12.89 14.38 7.77
C GLY A 237 13.66 15.69 8.03
N GLU A 238 13.10 16.63 8.75
CA GLU A 238 13.77 17.85 9.16
C GLU A 238 14.78 17.53 10.27
N LYS A 239 16.07 17.75 9.99
CA LYS A 239 17.11 17.63 11.00
C LYS A 239 16.85 18.69 12.07
N LYS A 240 16.72 18.29 13.35
CA LYS A 240 16.78 19.24 14.47
C LYS A 240 18.07 20.05 14.29
N LYS A 241 17.94 21.35 13.98
CA LYS A 241 19.06 22.29 14.10
C LYS A 241 19.51 22.25 15.56
N LYS A 242 20.72 21.77 15.80
CA LYS A 242 21.40 21.85 17.09
C LYS A 242 21.73 23.31 17.40
#